data_696c61b07ef04685fbf335b0e43d19ec
#
_entry.id   696c61b07ef04685fbf335b0e43d19ec
#
_cell.length_a   1.000
_cell.length_b   1.000
_cell.length_c   1.000
_cell.angle_alpha   90.00
_cell.angle_beta   90.00
_cell.angle_gamma   90.00
#
_symmetry.space_group_name_H-M   'P 1'
#
loop_
_entity.id
_entity.type
_entity.pdbx_description
1 polymer ?
#
loop_
_entity_poly.entity_id
_entity_poly.type
_entity_poly.pdbx_seq_one_letter_code
_entity_poly.pdbx_strand_id
1 'polypeptide(L)'
;VERRGRLAVAAVVPGTGAAAVRGGGLFVTASTVKVDLVAALLLRRGGADGLTAGQRELAELSIVRSDNAAASELYLLVGGADGLDAAYRALGLVETVAGRDGYWGLTTTSAADRVRLLRRVFTADGGALPGRRWLAGLMRRVVPEQAWGVSAAGAGALKNGWLPRSATGRWVVDSFGARPDGTLVAVLSDGWRELAEGVAAVESAARWAVAALGTDGPGTTGSLAGEPS
;
A
#
# COMPACT_ATOMS: atom_id res chain seq x y z
N VAL A 1 -13.76 -25.61 -12.28
CA VAL A 1 -12.36 -25.15 -12.27
C VAL A 1 -12.17 -24.28 -11.04
N GLU A 2 -11.47 -24.80 -10.02
CA GLU A 2 -11.15 -24.02 -8.83
C GLU A 2 -10.28 -22.81 -9.21
N ARG A 3 -10.79 -21.61 -8.95
CA ARG A 3 -10.00 -20.39 -9.17
C ARG A 3 -8.81 -20.40 -8.22
N ARG A 4 -7.61 -20.49 -8.75
CA ARG A 4 -6.38 -20.08 -8.02
C ARG A 4 -6.50 -18.60 -7.66
N GLY A 5 -5.82 -18.19 -6.59
CA GLY A 5 -5.76 -16.79 -6.21
C GLY A 5 -5.37 -15.88 -7.37
N ARG A 6 -5.85 -14.65 -7.37
CA ARG A 6 -5.45 -13.61 -8.32
C ARG A 6 -4.48 -12.65 -7.65
N LEU A 7 -3.62 -12.02 -8.46
CA LEU A 7 -2.56 -11.15 -7.96
C LEU A 7 -2.26 -10.04 -8.97
N ALA A 8 -1.94 -8.86 -8.43
CA ALA A 8 -1.33 -7.76 -9.17
C ALA A 8 -0.08 -7.29 -8.45
N VAL A 9 0.98 -7.02 -9.20
CA VAL A 9 2.24 -6.50 -8.68
C VAL A 9 2.70 -5.32 -9.53
N ALA A 10 3.23 -4.29 -8.85
CA ALA A 10 3.92 -3.18 -9.48
C ALA A 10 5.20 -2.87 -8.69
N ALA A 11 6.31 -2.71 -9.39
CA ALA A 11 7.57 -2.22 -8.84
C ALA A 11 8.09 -1.07 -9.71
N VAL A 12 8.64 -0.04 -9.07
CA VAL A 12 9.12 1.16 -9.75
C VAL A 12 10.40 1.65 -9.10
N VAL A 13 11.36 2.07 -9.92
CA VAL A 13 12.53 2.84 -9.49
C VAL A 13 12.23 4.32 -9.73
N PRO A 14 11.97 5.12 -8.68
CA PRO A 14 11.74 6.55 -8.84
C PRO A 14 12.93 7.25 -9.51
N GLY A 15 12.65 8.20 -10.40
CA GLY A 15 13.69 8.98 -11.10
C GLY A 15 14.23 8.35 -12.40
N THR A 16 14.14 7.03 -12.57
CA THR A 16 14.60 6.37 -13.82
C THR A 16 13.47 6.06 -14.79
N GLY A 17 12.24 5.99 -14.31
CA GLY A 17 11.09 5.52 -15.09
C GLY A 17 11.02 3.99 -15.22
N ALA A 18 12.00 3.23 -14.73
CA ALA A 18 11.98 1.79 -14.78
C ALA A 18 10.80 1.24 -13.94
N ALA A 19 10.00 0.37 -14.54
CA ALA A 19 8.82 -0.21 -13.92
C ALA A 19 8.64 -1.68 -14.35
N ALA A 20 8.20 -2.52 -13.41
CA ALA A 20 7.78 -3.89 -13.68
C ALA A 20 6.35 -4.05 -13.16
N VAL A 21 5.43 -4.45 -14.03
CA VAL A 21 4.01 -4.60 -13.70
C VAL A 21 3.50 -5.94 -14.23
N ARG A 22 2.72 -6.64 -13.43
CA ARG A 22 2.04 -7.87 -13.83
C ARG A 22 0.69 -8.00 -13.13
N GLY A 23 -0.32 -8.45 -13.88
CA GLY A 23 -1.70 -8.52 -13.41
C GLY A 23 -2.34 -7.13 -13.30
N GLY A 24 -3.57 -7.07 -12.80
CA GLY A 24 -4.31 -5.82 -12.67
C GLY A 24 -5.63 -6.02 -11.95
N GLY A 25 -6.43 -4.95 -11.88
CA GLY A 25 -7.72 -4.91 -11.21
C GLY A 25 -7.66 -4.35 -9.81
N LEU A 26 -8.83 -4.27 -9.17
CA LEU A 26 -8.99 -3.74 -7.84
C LEU A 26 -8.99 -4.87 -6.80
N PHE A 27 -8.39 -4.58 -5.66
CA PHE A 27 -8.27 -5.49 -4.52
C PHE A 27 -8.69 -4.77 -3.24
N VAL A 28 -9.16 -5.52 -2.28
CA VAL A 28 -9.43 -5.02 -0.93
C VAL A 28 -8.11 -4.84 -0.19
N THR A 29 -7.94 -3.71 0.46
CA THR A 29 -6.66 -3.32 1.09
C THR A 29 -6.33 -4.06 2.39
N ALA A 30 -7.33 -4.61 3.07
CA ALA A 30 -7.14 -5.07 4.45
C ALA A 30 -6.38 -4.01 5.29
N SER A 31 -5.36 -4.41 6.06
CA SER A 31 -4.58 -3.48 6.89
C SER A 31 -3.56 -2.61 6.14
N THR A 32 -3.40 -2.75 4.83
CA THR A 32 -2.53 -1.82 4.09
C THR A 32 -3.10 -0.40 4.06
N VAL A 33 -4.44 -0.24 4.16
CA VAL A 33 -5.13 1.08 4.27
C VAL A 33 -4.68 1.92 5.48
N LYS A 34 -4.06 1.31 6.48
CA LYS A 34 -3.58 2.03 7.66
C LYS A 34 -2.54 3.09 7.32
N VAL A 35 -1.78 2.88 6.24
CA VAL A 35 -0.89 3.92 5.70
C VAL A 35 -1.69 5.08 5.13
N ASP A 36 -2.82 4.80 4.48
CA ASP A 36 -3.73 5.80 3.93
C ASP A 36 -4.35 6.66 5.03
N LEU A 37 -4.79 6.02 6.14
CA LEU A 37 -5.34 6.72 7.30
C LEU A 37 -4.34 7.72 7.90
N VAL A 38 -3.09 7.29 8.07
CA VAL A 38 -2.04 8.16 8.59
C VAL A 38 -1.68 9.26 7.57
N ALA A 39 -1.63 8.93 6.28
CA ALA A 39 -1.38 9.92 5.22
C ALA A 39 -2.50 10.98 5.18
N ALA A 40 -3.77 10.56 5.28
CA ALA A 40 -4.92 11.48 5.35
C ALA A 40 -4.86 12.38 6.59
N LEU A 41 -4.48 11.82 7.74
CA LEU A 41 -4.31 12.60 8.97
C LEU A 41 -3.19 13.65 8.81
N LEU A 42 -2.06 13.27 8.22
CA LEU A 42 -0.94 14.18 7.94
C LEU A 42 -1.35 15.32 7.01
N LEU A 43 -2.12 15.03 5.96
CA LEU A 43 -2.68 16.08 5.07
C LEU A 43 -3.55 17.07 5.85
N ARG A 44 -4.46 16.58 6.69
CA ARG A 44 -5.37 17.42 7.48
C ARG A 44 -4.65 18.27 8.52
N ARG A 45 -3.51 17.82 9.04
CA ARG A 45 -2.74 18.48 10.10
C ARG A 45 -1.53 19.27 9.59
N GLY A 46 -1.30 19.29 8.28
CA GLY A 46 -0.16 19.99 7.68
C GLY A 46 1.19 19.34 7.99
N GLY A 47 1.18 18.06 8.38
CA GLY A 47 2.40 17.30 8.67
C GLY A 47 2.44 16.71 10.08
N ALA A 48 3.56 16.06 10.38
CA ALA A 48 3.74 15.38 11.67
C ALA A 48 3.75 16.36 12.87
N ASP A 49 4.24 17.56 12.69
CA ASP A 49 4.32 18.55 13.78
C ASP A 49 2.94 19.08 14.21
N GLY A 50 1.96 19.02 13.31
CA GLY A 50 0.56 19.35 13.61
C GLY A 50 -0.21 18.25 14.36
N LEU A 51 0.38 17.09 14.62
CA LEU A 51 -0.26 15.99 15.33
C LEU A 51 -0.16 16.18 16.84
N THR A 52 -1.27 15.91 17.56
CA THR A 52 -1.23 15.76 19.02
C THR A 52 -0.47 14.50 19.43
N ALA A 53 -0.08 14.40 20.72
CA ALA A 53 0.57 13.19 21.25
C ALA A 53 -0.30 11.93 21.03
N GLY A 54 -1.60 12.01 21.35
CA GLY A 54 -2.52 10.88 21.11
C GLY A 54 -2.65 10.48 19.64
N GLN A 55 -2.66 11.44 18.71
CA GLN A 55 -2.69 11.15 17.27
C GLN A 55 -1.41 10.47 16.79
N ARG A 56 -0.26 10.85 17.34
CA ARG A 56 1.02 10.17 17.05
C ARG A 56 1.02 8.74 17.56
N GLU A 57 0.51 8.50 18.77
CA GLU A 57 0.39 7.17 19.37
C GLU A 57 -0.55 6.27 18.54
N LEU A 58 -1.73 6.76 18.17
CA LEU A 58 -2.67 6.02 17.30
C LEU A 58 -2.02 5.65 15.97
N ALA A 59 -1.32 6.58 15.33
CA ALA A 59 -0.62 6.32 14.07
C ALA A 59 0.49 5.27 14.24
N GLU A 60 1.25 5.34 15.32
CA GLU A 60 2.30 4.36 15.63
C GLU A 60 1.72 2.97 15.87
N LEU A 61 0.72 2.83 16.73
CA LEU A 61 0.03 1.55 16.96
C LEU A 61 -0.55 0.97 15.67
N SER A 62 -1.20 1.82 14.87
CA SER A 62 -1.82 1.42 13.61
C SER A 62 -0.80 0.90 12.58
N ILE A 63 0.34 1.56 12.41
CA ILE A 63 1.35 1.17 11.42
C ILE A 63 2.24 0.05 11.96
N VAL A 64 2.84 0.25 13.14
CA VAL A 64 3.90 -0.63 13.66
C VAL A 64 3.34 -1.98 14.10
N ARG A 65 2.21 -1.98 14.80
CA ARG A 65 1.56 -3.19 15.35
C ARG A 65 0.33 -3.63 14.56
N SER A 66 -0.08 -2.84 13.56
CA SER A 66 -1.33 -3.08 12.82
C SER A 66 -2.58 -3.12 13.73
N ASP A 67 -2.59 -2.30 14.77
CA ASP A 67 -3.70 -2.25 15.73
C ASP A 67 -4.99 -1.77 15.03
N ASN A 68 -6.09 -2.52 15.23
CA ASN A 68 -7.37 -2.22 14.59
C ASN A 68 -8.18 -1.15 15.33
N ALA A 69 -8.06 -1.08 16.66
CA ALA A 69 -8.75 -0.04 17.43
C ALA A 69 -8.18 1.33 17.10
N ALA A 70 -6.84 1.45 17.08
CA ALA A 70 -6.16 2.67 16.64
C ALA A 70 -6.52 3.05 15.20
N ALA A 71 -6.65 2.10 14.28
CA ALA A 71 -7.08 2.36 12.91
C ALA A 71 -8.52 2.88 12.84
N SER A 72 -9.43 2.35 13.65
CA SER A 72 -10.83 2.81 13.71
C SER A 72 -10.93 4.24 14.23
N GLU A 73 -10.16 4.58 15.26
CA GLU A 73 -10.08 5.97 15.74
C GLU A 73 -9.50 6.92 14.69
N LEU A 74 -8.44 6.51 13.99
CA LEU A 74 -7.87 7.29 12.88
C LEU A 74 -8.90 7.50 11.76
N TYR A 75 -9.69 6.47 11.42
CA TYR A 75 -10.73 6.57 10.41
C TYR A 75 -11.78 7.64 10.79
N LEU A 76 -12.19 7.70 12.04
CA LEU A 76 -13.10 8.76 12.52
C LEU A 76 -12.42 10.13 12.48
N LEU A 77 -11.17 10.24 12.93
CA LEU A 77 -10.40 11.50 12.95
C LEU A 77 -10.19 12.09 11.56
N VAL A 78 -10.05 11.27 10.53
CA VAL A 78 -9.90 11.75 9.15
C VAL A 78 -11.24 12.10 8.49
N GLY A 79 -12.38 11.82 9.13
CA GLY A 79 -13.71 12.11 8.61
C GLY A 79 -14.34 10.95 7.85
N GLY A 80 -14.02 9.72 8.26
CA GLY A 80 -14.58 8.51 7.70
C GLY A 80 -14.21 8.30 6.23
N ALA A 81 -15.10 7.66 5.50
CA ALA A 81 -14.91 7.36 4.08
C ALA A 81 -14.77 8.64 3.23
N ASP A 82 -15.58 9.65 3.49
CA ASP A 82 -15.56 10.90 2.70
C ASP A 82 -14.23 11.65 2.89
N GLY A 83 -13.69 11.63 4.13
CA GLY A 83 -12.38 12.20 4.43
C GLY A 83 -11.24 11.43 3.76
N LEU A 84 -11.31 10.10 3.71
CA LEU A 84 -10.37 9.27 2.96
C LEU A 84 -10.45 9.52 1.46
N ASP A 85 -11.65 9.55 0.87
CA ASP A 85 -11.83 9.82 -0.56
C ASP A 85 -11.30 11.22 -0.94
N ALA A 86 -11.46 12.22 -0.04
CA ALA A 86 -10.85 13.53 -0.23
C ALA A 86 -9.31 13.47 -0.21
N ALA A 87 -8.74 12.68 0.70
CA ALA A 87 -7.30 12.45 0.77
C ALA A 87 -6.79 11.71 -0.48
N TYR A 88 -7.52 10.71 -1.00
CA TYR A 88 -7.17 9.99 -2.22
C TYR A 88 -7.09 10.92 -3.42
N ARG A 89 -8.07 11.82 -3.59
CA ARG A 89 -8.02 12.86 -4.63
C ARG A 89 -6.78 13.75 -4.49
N ALA A 90 -6.48 14.21 -3.27
CA ALA A 90 -5.31 15.06 -3.01
C ALA A 90 -3.98 14.33 -3.27
N LEU A 91 -3.92 13.01 -3.03
CA LEU A 91 -2.74 12.18 -3.27
C LEU A 91 -2.63 11.69 -4.72
N GLY A 92 -3.68 11.89 -5.54
CA GLY A 92 -3.74 11.41 -6.93
C GLY A 92 -3.96 9.90 -7.04
N LEU A 93 -4.64 9.29 -6.04
CA LEU A 93 -5.03 7.87 -6.07
C LEU A 93 -6.39 7.77 -6.77
N VAL A 94 -6.36 7.46 -8.06
CA VAL A 94 -7.55 7.55 -8.92
C VAL A 94 -8.40 6.27 -8.97
N GLU A 95 -7.84 5.16 -8.53
CA GLU A 95 -8.49 3.84 -8.52
C GLU A 95 -8.78 3.36 -7.09
N THR A 96 -8.56 4.22 -6.08
CA THR A 96 -8.76 3.88 -4.67
C THR A 96 -10.07 4.48 -4.18
N VAL A 97 -10.92 3.63 -3.57
CA VAL A 97 -12.22 3.98 -3.04
C VAL A 97 -12.33 3.54 -1.58
N ALA A 98 -12.67 4.45 -0.69
CA ALA A 98 -12.75 4.19 0.73
C ALA A 98 -13.86 3.20 1.11
N GLY A 99 -13.55 2.29 2.01
CA GLY A 99 -14.55 1.43 2.66
C GLY A 99 -15.50 2.28 3.50
N ARG A 100 -16.81 2.01 3.40
CA ARG A 100 -17.91 2.74 4.06
C ARG A 100 -18.25 2.13 5.43
N ASP A 101 -19.07 2.82 6.19
CA ASP A 101 -19.73 2.34 7.42
C ASP A 101 -18.76 1.76 8.48
N GLY A 102 -17.56 2.35 8.60
CA GLY A 102 -16.52 1.88 9.52
C GLY A 102 -15.70 0.70 8.99
N TYR A 103 -16.06 0.13 7.83
CA TYR A 103 -15.32 -0.99 7.21
C TYR A 103 -14.11 -0.50 6.42
N TRP A 104 -13.25 0.32 7.03
CA TRP A 104 -12.05 0.89 6.42
C TRP A 104 -11.16 -0.17 5.73
N GLY A 105 -11.06 -1.39 6.31
CA GLY A 105 -10.31 -2.50 5.70
C GLY A 105 -10.90 -3.04 4.40
N LEU A 106 -12.13 -2.66 4.03
CA LEU A 106 -12.76 -2.98 2.76
C LEU A 106 -12.53 -1.91 1.68
N THR A 107 -11.71 -0.90 1.96
CA THR A 107 -11.18 0.01 0.93
C THR A 107 -10.65 -0.79 -0.25
N THR A 108 -10.96 -0.39 -1.48
CA THR A 108 -10.45 -1.04 -2.69
C THR A 108 -9.39 -0.17 -3.35
N THR A 109 -8.40 -0.80 -3.98
CA THR A 109 -7.26 -0.10 -4.59
C THR A 109 -6.61 -0.95 -5.69
N SER A 110 -5.72 -0.34 -6.47
CA SER A 110 -4.86 -1.01 -7.45
C SER A 110 -3.38 -1.00 -7.01
N ALA A 111 -2.59 -1.89 -7.60
CA ALA A 111 -1.14 -1.90 -7.38
C ALA A 111 -0.47 -0.57 -7.85
N ALA A 112 -1.02 0.07 -8.88
CA ALA A 112 -0.58 1.36 -9.37
C ALA A 112 -0.80 2.46 -8.31
N ASP A 113 -1.97 2.52 -7.69
CA ASP A 113 -2.25 3.50 -6.63
C ASP A 113 -1.41 3.24 -5.38
N ARG A 114 -1.13 1.97 -5.02
CA ARG A 114 -0.20 1.68 -3.92
C ARG A 114 1.20 2.21 -4.20
N VAL A 115 1.72 2.07 -5.42
CA VAL A 115 3.00 2.68 -5.82
C VAL A 115 2.91 4.21 -5.81
N ARG A 116 1.80 4.82 -6.26
CA ARG A 116 1.60 6.28 -6.16
C ARG A 116 1.67 6.76 -4.71
N LEU A 117 1.00 6.06 -3.79
CA LEU A 117 1.07 6.39 -2.36
C LEU A 117 2.51 6.26 -1.83
N LEU A 118 3.22 5.17 -2.16
CA LEU A 118 4.61 5.01 -1.77
C LEU A 118 5.49 6.16 -2.30
N ARG A 119 5.28 6.64 -3.53
CA ARG A 119 5.98 7.82 -4.06
C ARG A 119 5.75 9.04 -3.17
N ARG A 120 4.51 9.31 -2.73
CA ARG A 120 4.20 10.43 -1.82
C ARG A 120 4.92 10.32 -0.48
N VAL A 121 5.14 9.09 0.01
CA VAL A 121 5.80 8.81 1.28
C VAL A 121 7.34 8.82 1.16
N PHE A 122 7.89 8.22 0.12
CA PHE A 122 9.32 7.94 0.03
C PHE A 122 10.11 8.86 -0.90
N THR A 123 9.45 9.59 -1.80
CA THR A 123 10.14 10.53 -2.68
C THR A 123 9.78 11.98 -2.40
N ALA A 124 10.58 12.93 -2.89
CA ALA A 124 10.29 14.34 -2.79
C ALA A 124 9.53 14.87 -4.01
N ASP A 125 9.47 14.07 -5.08
CA ASP A 125 8.95 14.47 -6.38
C ASP A 125 7.41 14.53 -6.39
N GLY A 126 6.84 15.47 -7.13
CA GLY A 126 5.42 15.52 -7.44
C GLY A 126 4.48 15.87 -6.27
N GLY A 127 4.92 16.69 -5.31
CA GLY A 127 4.08 17.12 -4.19
C GLY A 127 4.13 16.12 -3.02
N ALA A 128 5.24 16.14 -2.31
CA ALA A 128 5.48 15.26 -1.17
C ALA A 128 4.41 15.43 -0.08
N LEU A 129 3.98 14.30 0.50
CA LEU A 129 3.10 14.29 1.66
C LEU A 129 3.77 15.05 2.84
N PRO A 130 3.11 16.05 3.46
CA PRO A 130 3.62 16.67 4.67
C PRO A 130 3.88 15.63 5.75
N GLY A 131 5.05 15.67 6.40
CA GLY A 131 5.41 14.67 7.42
C GLY A 131 5.78 13.28 6.88
N ARG A 132 5.97 13.11 5.56
CA ARG A 132 6.30 11.85 4.90
C ARG A 132 7.44 11.07 5.55
N ARG A 133 8.51 11.77 5.97
CA ARG A 133 9.68 11.12 6.60
C ARG A 133 9.32 10.43 7.91
N TRP A 134 8.41 11.02 8.67
CA TRP A 134 7.91 10.43 9.91
C TRP A 134 7.08 9.17 9.62
N LEU A 135 6.14 9.21 8.65
CA LEU A 135 5.37 8.02 8.23
C LEU A 135 6.30 6.92 7.69
N ALA A 136 7.27 7.26 6.85
CA ALA A 136 8.28 6.32 6.38
C ALA A 136 9.07 5.69 7.55
N GLY A 137 9.35 6.47 8.61
CA GLY A 137 9.95 5.99 9.85
C GLY A 137 9.08 4.96 10.57
N LEU A 138 7.75 5.16 10.62
CA LEU A 138 6.82 4.17 11.18
C LEU A 138 6.84 2.86 10.37
N MET A 139 6.80 2.95 9.05
CA MET A 139 6.82 1.77 8.16
C MET A 139 8.12 0.95 8.28
N ARG A 140 9.24 1.56 8.70
CA ARG A 140 10.50 0.85 8.99
C ARG A 140 10.50 0.12 10.33
N ARG A 141 9.55 0.42 11.21
CA ARG A 141 9.44 -0.15 12.55
C ARG A 141 8.34 -1.20 12.69
N VAL A 142 7.77 -1.64 11.58
CA VAL A 142 6.78 -2.75 11.59
C VAL A 142 7.38 -3.94 12.33
N VAL A 143 6.61 -4.51 13.26
CA VAL A 143 7.07 -5.63 14.10
C VAL A 143 7.49 -6.84 13.25
N PRO A 144 8.54 -7.59 13.66
CA PRO A 144 9.10 -8.69 12.85
C PRO A 144 8.08 -9.71 12.40
N GLU A 145 7.09 -10.04 13.22
CA GLU A 145 6.05 -11.03 12.96
C GLU A 145 5.15 -10.62 11.77
N GLN A 146 5.16 -9.34 11.42
CA GLN A 146 4.42 -8.78 10.28
C GLN A 146 5.33 -8.32 9.15
N ALA A 147 6.64 -8.58 9.23
CA ALA A 147 7.61 -8.15 8.23
C ALA A 147 7.84 -9.20 7.14
N TRP A 148 6.77 -9.71 6.52
CA TRP A 148 6.76 -10.62 5.37
C TRP A 148 6.38 -9.90 4.06
N GLY A 149 6.25 -10.62 2.96
CA GLY A 149 5.80 -10.09 1.68
C GLY A 149 6.89 -9.35 0.92
N VAL A 150 6.79 -8.03 0.74
CA VAL A 150 7.80 -7.25 -0.01
C VAL A 150 9.18 -7.26 0.67
N SER A 151 9.28 -7.62 1.94
CA SER A 151 10.56 -7.82 2.62
C SER A 151 11.38 -8.95 1.98
N ALA A 152 10.73 -9.97 1.43
CA ALA A 152 11.39 -11.04 0.69
C ALA A 152 12.11 -10.56 -0.58
N ALA A 153 11.77 -9.35 -1.06
CA ALA A 153 12.46 -8.65 -2.13
C ALA A 153 13.37 -7.52 -1.60
N GLY A 154 13.67 -7.49 -0.30
CA GLY A 154 14.58 -6.54 0.33
C GLY A 154 13.96 -5.21 0.77
N ALA A 155 12.62 -5.07 0.82
CA ALA A 155 12.01 -3.89 1.39
C ALA A 155 12.27 -3.79 2.89
N GLY A 156 12.77 -2.63 3.34
CA GLY A 156 13.05 -2.34 4.74
C GLY A 156 12.02 -1.42 5.41
N ALA A 157 11.06 -0.93 4.62
CA ALA A 157 9.90 -0.17 5.11
C ALA A 157 8.66 -0.73 4.41
N LEU A 158 7.67 -1.19 5.18
CA LEU A 158 6.54 -1.89 4.59
C LEU A 158 5.26 -1.76 5.42
N LYS A 159 4.14 -2.17 4.82
CA LYS A 159 2.90 -2.48 5.53
C LYS A 159 2.22 -3.65 4.84
N ASN A 160 1.79 -4.60 5.65
CA ASN A 160 1.06 -5.77 5.20
C ASN A 160 -0.41 -5.68 5.57
N GLY A 161 -1.23 -6.38 4.80
CA GLY A 161 -2.65 -6.54 5.04
C GLY A 161 -3.09 -7.97 4.75
N TRP A 162 -3.91 -8.53 5.62
CA TRP A 162 -4.56 -9.82 5.38
C TRP A 162 -5.96 -9.80 5.99
N LEU A 163 -6.87 -10.48 5.32
CA LEU A 163 -8.27 -10.51 5.72
C LEU A 163 -8.94 -11.80 5.22
N PRO A 164 -9.49 -12.65 6.11
CA PRO A 164 -10.38 -13.72 5.67
C PRO A 164 -11.72 -13.11 5.24
N ARG A 165 -12.16 -13.40 4.02
CA ARG A 165 -13.43 -12.92 3.48
C ARG A 165 -14.54 -13.90 3.83
N SER A 166 -15.43 -13.55 4.75
CA SER A 166 -16.57 -14.38 5.15
C SER A 166 -17.46 -14.80 3.98
N ALA A 167 -17.65 -13.90 3.00
CA ALA A 167 -18.46 -14.19 1.80
C ALA A 167 -17.88 -15.28 0.90
N THR A 168 -16.58 -15.55 0.94
CA THR A 168 -15.92 -16.50 0.04
C THR A 168 -15.12 -17.59 0.74
N GLY A 169 -14.88 -17.47 2.04
CA GLY A 169 -13.95 -18.31 2.79
C GLY A 169 -12.50 -18.21 2.32
N ARG A 170 -12.15 -17.16 1.59
CA ARG A 170 -10.83 -16.98 0.98
C ARG A 170 -10.09 -15.79 1.59
N TRP A 171 -8.77 -15.84 1.55
CA TRP A 171 -7.90 -14.80 2.07
C TRP A 171 -7.58 -13.73 1.03
N VAL A 172 -7.59 -12.47 1.48
CA VAL A 172 -6.88 -11.35 0.90
C VAL A 172 -5.51 -11.30 1.56
N VAL A 173 -4.44 -11.12 0.78
CA VAL A 173 -3.07 -11.03 1.27
C VAL A 173 -2.32 -9.98 0.45
N ASP A 174 -1.92 -8.89 1.09
CA ASP A 174 -1.31 -7.74 0.45
C ASP A 174 -0.03 -7.32 1.17
N SER A 175 0.91 -6.78 0.41
CA SER A 175 2.14 -6.22 0.96
C SER A 175 2.63 -5.09 0.05
N PHE A 176 3.05 -3.96 0.63
CA PHE A 176 3.68 -2.89 -0.13
C PHE A 176 4.72 -2.15 0.71
N GLY A 177 5.73 -1.57 0.06
CA GLY A 177 6.80 -0.92 0.78
C GLY A 177 7.92 -0.42 -0.12
N ALA A 178 9.00 0.01 0.51
CA ALA A 178 10.17 0.58 -0.12
C ALA A 178 11.44 -0.15 0.29
N ARG A 179 12.33 -0.35 -0.68
CA ARG A 179 13.68 -0.87 -0.47
C ARG A 179 14.64 0.26 -0.07
N PRO A 180 15.78 -0.05 0.54
CA PRO A 180 16.81 0.94 0.87
C PRO A 180 17.37 1.70 -0.35
N ASP A 181 17.36 1.07 -1.53
CA ASP A 181 17.78 1.66 -2.80
C ASP A 181 16.73 2.62 -3.41
N GLY A 182 15.59 2.79 -2.74
CA GLY A 182 14.49 3.64 -3.19
C GLY A 182 13.46 2.94 -4.07
N THR A 183 13.67 1.69 -4.47
CA THR A 183 12.69 0.91 -5.24
C THR A 183 11.40 0.75 -4.44
N LEU A 184 10.27 1.05 -5.06
CA LEU A 184 8.92 0.94 -4.51
C LEU A 184 8.26 -0.32 -5.04
N VAL A 185 7.67 -1.13 -4.17
CA VAL A 185 7.03 -2.41 -4.54
C VAL A 185 5.66 -2.50 -3.90
N ALA A 186 4.65 -2.90 -4.67
CA ALA A 186 3.31 -3.18 -4.20
C ALA A 186 2.81 -4.50 -4.79
N VAL A 187 2.30 -5.38 -3.94
CA VAL A 187 1.67 -6.65 -4.31
C VAL A 187 0.32 -6.74 -3.64
N LEU A 188 -0.71 -6.91 -4.43
CA LEU A 188 -2.09 -7.09 -3.99
C LEU A 188 -2.60 -8.43 -4.47
N SER A 189 -3.30 -9.16 -3.61
CA SER A 189 -3.81 -10.48 -3.98
C SER A 189 -5.03 -10.91 -3.17
N ASP A 190 -5.84 -11.79 -3.75
CA ASP A 190 -6.98 -12.41 -3.09
C ASP A 190 -7.29 -13.81 -3.64
N GLY A 191 -8.26 -14.49 -3.02
CA GLY A 191 -8.74 -15.79 -3.49
C GLY A 191 -7.94 -17.00 -2.97
N TRP A 192 -7.06 -16.81 -2.00
CA TRP A 192 -6.24 -17.87 -1.42
C TRP A 192 -7.07 -18.73 -0.45
N ARG A 193 -6.77 -20.03 -0.40
CA ARG A 193 -7.42 -20.93 0.57
C ARG A 193 -6.88 -20.73 1.98
N GLU A 194 -5.57 -20.50 2.07
CA GLU A 194 -4.85 -20.32 3.32
C GLU A 194 -4.00 -19.04 3.28
N LEU A 195 -3.79 -18.44 4.45
CA LEU A 195 -2.93 -17.27 4.59
C LEU A 195 -1.50 -17.54 4.10
N ALA A 196 -0.95 -18.68 4.47
CA ALA A 196 0.43 -19.07 4.11
C ALA A 196 0.61 -19.19 2.59
N GLU A 197 -0.38 -19.71 1.86
CA GLU A 197 -0.36 -19.77 0.39
C GLU A 197 -0.29 -18.37 -0.22
N GLY A 198 -1.12 -17.45 0.31
CA GLY A 198 -1.12 -16.05 -0.14
C GLY A 198 0.18 -15.34 0.16
N VAL A 199 0.77 -15.53 1.34
CA VAL A 199 2.08 -14.95 1.71
C VAL A 199 3.16 -15.43 0.75
N ALA A 200 3.25 -16.73 0.50
CA ALA A 200 4.25 -17.29 -0.43
C ALA A 200 4.10 -16.73 -1.85
N ALA A 201 2.87 -16.56 -2.33
CA ALA A 201 2.59 -15.98 -3.65
C ALA A 201 3.00 -14.50 -3.71
N VAL A 202 2.68 -13.71 -2.68
CA VAL A 202 3.05 -12.29 -2.56
C VAL A 202 4.57 -12.14 -2.54
N GLU A 203 5.29 -12.95 -1.77
CA GLU A 203 6.74 -12.94 -1.71
C GLU A 203 7.39 -13.31 -3.05
N SER A 204 6.86 -14.31 -3.73
CA SER A 204 7.34 -14.72 -5.06
C SER A 204 7.14 -13.59 -6.07
N ALA A 205 5.97 -12.93 -6.07
CA ALA A 205 5.67 -11.81 -6.96
C ALA A 205 6.56 -10.59 -6.69
N ALA A 206 6.83 -10.29 -5.42
CA ALA A 206 7.73 -9.20 -5.04
C ALA A 206 9.16 -9.44 -5.56
N ARG A 207 9.70 -10.65 -5.36
CA ARG A 207 11.02 -11.04 -5.90
C ARG A 207 11.07 -10.95 -7.42
N TRP A 208 10.03 -11.46 -8.10
CA TRP A 208 9.92 -11.36 -9.55
C TRP A 208 9.95 -9.90 -10.02
N ALA A 209 9.15 -9.02 -9.41
CA ALA A 209 9.04 -7.63 -9.84
C ALA A 209 10.35 -6.86 -9.69
N VAL A 210 11.08 -7.09 -8.59
CA VAL A 210 12.40 -6.47 -8.38
C VAL A 210 13.46 -7.02 -9.35
N ALA A 211 13.45 -8.33 -9.61
CA ALA A 211 14.36 -8.93 -10.58
C ALA A 211 14.11 -8.40 -11.99
N ALA A 212 12.85 -8.22 -12.39
CA ALA A 212 12.47 -7.70 -13.71
C ALA A 212 12.97 -6.26 -13.95
N LEU A 213 13.11 -5.44 -12.89
CA LEU A 213 13.69 -4.10 -13.02
C LEU A 213 15.18 -4.11 -13.39
N GLY A 214 15.91 -5.18 -13.09
CA GLY A 214 17.33 -5.33 -13.39
C GLY A 214 17.65 -5.96 -14.76
N THR A 215 16.63 -6.52 -15.44
CA THR A 215 16.80 -7.24 -16.72
C THR A 215 16.50 -6.39 -17.94
N ASP A 216 15.86 -5.23 -17.79
CA ASP A 216 15.54 -4.33 -18.87
C ASP A 216 16.64 -3.27 -19.06
N GLY A 217 17.55 -3.54 -19.99
CA GLY A 217 18.23 -2.50 -20.76
C GLY A 217 17.17 -1.68 -21.54
N PRO A 218 17.47 -0.47 -22.06
CA PRO A 218 16.49 0.48 -22.56
C PRO A 218 15.75 -0.07 -23.79
N GLY A 219 14.51 -0.53 -23.61
CA GLY A 219 13.70 -0.91 -24.77
C GLY A 219 12.58 -1.92 -24.52
N THR A 220 11.64 -1.66 -23.62
CA THR A 220 10.25 -2.15 -23.78
C THR A 220 9.30 -1.21 -23.05
N THR A 221 8.97 -0.10 -23.72
CA THR A 221 7.90 0.81 -23.31
C THR A 221 6.56 0.15 -23.64
N GLY A 222 5.94 -0.51 -22.68
CA GLY A 222 4.50 -0.70 -22.67
C GLY A 222 3.85 0.64 -22.40
N SER A 223 3.38 1.29 -23.49
CA SER A 223 2.71 2.59 -23.48
C SER A 223 1.49 2.61 -22.55
N LEU A 224 1.55 3.45 -21.52
CA LEU A 224 0.38 3.86 -20.73
C LEU A 224 -0.25 5.14 -21.33
N ALA A 225 -0.35 5.23 -22.64
CA ALA A 225 -1.03 6.32 -23.32
C ALA A 225 -2.22 5.75 -24.09
N GLY A 226 -3.41 5.79 -23.50
CA GLY A 226 -4.67 5.85 -24.19
C GLY A 226 -5.11 7.30 -24.24
N GLU A 227 -4.81 8.01 -25.35
CA GLU A 227 -5.45 9.29 -25.67
C GLU A 227 -6.84 9.04 -26.23
N PRO A 228 -7.87 9.81 -25.82
CA PRO A 228 -9.16 9.81 -26.50
C PRO A 228 -9.11 10.74 -27.72
N SER A 229 -9.55 10.23 -28.84
CA SER A 229 -10.01 11.01 -30.01
C SER A 229 -11.41 11.52 -29.77
#